data_35acc7a74072d5a2012d11ad0e612802
#
_entry.id   35acc7a74072d5a2012d11ad0e612802
#
_cell.length_a   1.000
_cell.length_b   1.000
_cell.length_c   1.000
_cell.angle_alpha   90.00
_cell.angle_beta   90.00
_cell.angle_gamma   90.00
#
_symmetry.space_group_name_H-M   'P 1'
#
loop_
_entity.id
_entity.type
_entity.pdbx_description
1 polymer ?
#
loop_
_entity_poly.entity_id
_entity_poly.type
_entity_poly.pdbx_seq_one_letter_code
_entity_poly.pdbx_strand_id
1 'polypeptide(L)'
;MRIDEVLIYEERLNAKPIISAAIIKLDKVFKDNNHEMRIVGGAVRDIALGKSPKDIDFATDATPDEMMAILDKAGIRHKPTGLEHGTITAILDNEPFEITTLRADTETDGRHAEVEFVKSWEEDAKRRDLTYNAMSMDIEGNVYDYFGGMDDLQDKVSKFVGDAEERITEDYLRILRYFRFQGRLSKPTWDNDTLEAITKHAKGLSGISAERIWQEMSKVLSGQNVASVVSMIEKTGVSKVIGLSTNNANTLKDKSNPVLALAQLDNSVDLAKRWKFSNNETQLLNFLIKHKNNPLDQKKVEDMIADGVDKDLVNTDAQVPDFPITGADLIAKGMKPGPEMGATLNKLKQQWKASNFTATKDELLNATS
;
A
#
# COMPACT_ATOMS: atom_id res chain seq x y z
N MET A 1 -21.85 36.49 -5.24
CA MET A 1 -21.38 35.39 -4.36
C MET A 1 -21.77 34.12 -5.10
N ARG A 2 -20.89 33.60 -5.95
CA ARG A 2 -21.09 32.33 -6.64
C ARG A 2 -20.77 31.26 -5.59
N ILE A 3 -21.77 30.50 -5.24
CA ILE A 3 -21.57 29.19 -4.60
C ILE A 3 -21.01 28.35 -5.74
N ASP A 4 -19.71 28.08 -5.71
CA ASP A 4 -19.08 27.17 -6.66
C ASP A 4 -19.83 25.84 -6.55
N GLU A 5 -20.31 25.34 -7.69
CA GLU A 5 -21.10 24.12 -7.79
C GLU A 5 -20.22 22.93 -7.40
N VAL A 6 -20.15 22.67 -6.09
CA VAL A 6 -19.68 21.38 -5.58
C VAL A 6 -20.69 20.35 -6.07
N LEU A 7 -20.29 19.44 -6.93
CA LEU A 7 -21.12 18.29 -7.27
C LEU A 7 -21.30 17.44 -6.01
N ILE A 8 -22.37 17.72 -5.27
CA ILE A 8 -22.87 16.79 -4.25
C ILE A 8 -23.63 15.73 -5.03
N TYR A 9 -23.09 14.52 -5.06
CA TYR A 9 -23.77 13.41 -5.71
C TYR A 9 -25.13 13.20 -5.03
N GLU A 10 -26.19 13.12 -5.81
CA GLU A 10 -27.57 12.94 -5.31
C GLU A 10 -27.74 11.60 -4.58
N GLU A 11 -26.92 10.59 -4.90
CA GLU A 11 -26.91 9.30 -4.21
C GLU A 11 -25.86 9.28 -3.09
N ARG A 12 -26.36 9.13 -1.86
CA ARG A 12 -25.50 8.93 -0.68
C ARG A 12 -24.82 7.57 -0.73
N LEU A 13 -23.51 7.54 -0.53
CA LEU A 13 -22.81 6.28 -0.33
C LEU A 13 -23.22 5.62 1.00
N ASN A 14 -23.31 4.30 1.00
CA ASN A 14 -23.61 3.56 2.22
C ASN A 14 -22.36 3.48 3.12
N ALA A 15 -22.15 4.52 3.92
CA ALA A 15 -21.07 4.61 4.89
C ALA A 15 -21.37 3.87 6.22
N LYS A 16 -22.61 3.47 6.48
CA LYS A 16 -23.04 2.86 7.75
C LYS A 16 -22.14 1.75 8.30
N PRO A 17 -21.60 0.83 7.47
CA PRO A 17 -20.77 -0.25 7.98
C PRO A 17 -19.44 0.17 8.60
N ILE A 18 -18.97 1.39 8.30
CA ILE A 18 -17.67 1.90 8.75
C ILE A 18 -17.80 3.04 9.78
N ILE A 19 -18.98 3.61 9.96
CA ILE A 19 -19.21 4.72 10.90
C ILE A 19 -19.45 4.16 12.30
N SER A 20 -18.41 4.16 13.12
CA SER A 20 -18.47 3.74 14.51
C SER A 20 -19.03 4.86 15.42
N ALA A 21 -19.42 4.50 16.64
CA ALA A 21 -19.82 5.48 17.67
C ALA A 21 -18.70 6.48 17.97
N ALA A 22 -17.45 6.07 17.89
CA ALA A 22 -16.29 6.93 18.05
C ALA A 22 -16.19 7.98 16.94
N ILE A 23 -16.42 7.60 15.67
CA ILE A 23 -16.44 8.53 14.54
C ILE A 23 -17.56 9.56 14.69
N ILE A 24 -18.77 9.12 15.08
CA ILE A 24 -19.92 10.02 15.33
C ILE A 24 -19.58 11.01 16.44
N LYS A 25 -18.92 10.55 17.51
CA LYS A 25 -18.50 11.42 18.61
C LYS A 25 -17.45 12.43 18.17
N LEU A 26 -16.45 12.02 17.36
CA LEU A 26 -15.44 12.93 16.81
C LEU A 26 -16.10 14.00 15.94
N ASP A 27 -16.92 13.60 14.98
CA ASP A 27 -17.62 14.52 14.09
C ASP A 27 -18.43 15.56 14.87
N LYS A 28 -19.19 15.11 15.90
CA LYS A 28 -19.93 16.00 16.78
C LYS A 28 -19.01 16.98 17.50
N VAL A 29 -17.86 16.54 18.01
CA VAL A 29 -16.91 17.38 18.72
C VAL A 29 -16.36 18.49 17.82
N PHE A 30 -16.04 18.18 16.57
CA PHE A 30 -15.62 19.19 15.59
C PHE A 30 -16.74 20.15 15.23
N LYS A 31 -17.94 19.65 14.93
CA LYS A 31 -19.14 20.47 14.64
C LYS A 31 -19.52 21.40 15.79
N ASP A 32 -19.46 20.95 17.03
CA ASP A 32 -19.74 21.77 18.23
C ASP A 32 -18.72 22.91 18.42
N ASN A 33 -17.57 22.85 17.76
CA ASN A 33 -16.54 23.90 17.73
C ASN A 33 -16.46 24.64 16.37
N ASN A 34 -17.49 24.53 15.51
CA ASN A 34 -17.63 25.16 14.21
C ASN A 34 -16.56 24.72 13.18
N HIS A 35 -16.12 23.48 13.27
CA HIS A 35 -15.25 22.86 12.28
C HIS A 35 -15.93 21.66 11.63
N GLU A 36 -15.53 21.38 10.41
CA GLU A 36 -16.01 20.23 9.66
C GLU A 36 -14.94 19.14 9.64
N MET A 37 -15.38 17.87 9.75
CA MET A 37 -14.54 16.71 9.59
C MET A 37 -15.13 15.80 8.51
N ARG A 38 -14.32 15.37 7.53
CA ARG A 38 -14.75 14.44 6.48
C ARG A 38 -13.79 13.28 6.34
N ILE A 39 -14.32 12.14 5.91
CA ILE A 39 -13.53 11.00 5.41
C ILE A 39 -12.95 11.42 4.06
N VAL A 40 -11.70 11.07 3.79
CA VAL A 40 -11.00 11.52 2.57
C VAL A 40 -10.30 10.41 1.80
N GLY A 41 -10.11 10.61 0.52
CA GLY A 41 -9.18 9.86 -0.31
C GLY A 41 -9.55 8.39 -0.53
N GLY A 42 -8.61 7.51 -0.19
CA GLY A 42 -8.72 6.07 -0.46
C GLY A 42 -9.96 5.39 0.12
N ALA A 43 -10.40 5.81 1.30
CA ALA A 43 -11.59 5.28 1.96
C ALA A 43 -12.86 5.60 1.17
N VAL A 44 -13.03 6.84 0.70
CA VAL A 44 -14.19 7.25 -0.11
C VAL A 44 -14.25 6.46 -1.40
N ARG A 45 -13.12 6.35 -2.13
CA ARG A 45 -13.02 5.53 -3.34
C ARG A 45 -13.41 4.07 -3.08
N ASP A 46 -12.91 3.45 -2.02
CA ASP A 46 -13.16 2.05 -1.74
C ASP A 46 -14.64 1.81 -1.39
N ILE A 47 -15.27 2.72 -0.65
CA ILE A 47 -16.72 2.69 -0.37
C ILE A 47 -17.53 2.86 -1.66
N ALA A 48 -17.15 3.80 -2.52
CA ALA A 48 -17.81 4.00 -3.83
C ALA A 48 -17.72 2.76 -4.72
N LEU A 49 -16.65 1.97 -4.58
CA LEU A 49 -16.48 0.67 -5.25
C LEU A 49 -17.17 -0.50 -4.53
N GLY A 50 -17.95 -0.24 -3.46
CA GLY A 50 -18.61 -1.27 -2.65
C GLY A 50 -17.64 -2.15 -1.83
N LYS A 51 -16.43 -1.64 -1.54
CA LYS A 51 -15.39 -2.33 -0.77
C LYS A 51 -15.29 -1.74 0.64
N SER A 52 -14.94 -2.55 1.62
CA SER A 52 -14.56 -2.04 2.94
C SER A 52 -13.15 -1.46 2.88
N PRO A 53 -12.95 -0.17 3.26
CA PRO A 53 -11.61 0.41 3.35
C PRO A 53 -10.80 -0.29 4.46
N LYS A 54 -9.49 -0.37 4.28
CA LYS A 54 -8.58 -0.89 5.30
C LYS A 54 -8.30 0.16 6.37
N ASP A 55 -8.07 1.39 5.93
CA ASP A 55 -7.74 2.53 6.76
C ASP A 55 -8.73 3.66 6.43
N ILE A 56 -9.12 4.43 7.43
CA ILE A 56 -10.03 5.57 7.26
C ILE A 56 -9.29 6.82 7.73
N ASP A 57 -8.90 7.65 6.75
CA ASP A 57 -8.28 8.93 6.99
C ASP A 57 -9.35 10.03 7.03
N PHE A 58 -9.14 11.00 7.93
CA PHE A 58 -10.02 12.17 8.05
C PHE A 58 -9.25 13.44 7.70
N ALA A 59 -9.99 14.43 7.21
CA ALA A 59 -9.50 15.79 7.09
C ALA A 59 -10.45 16.77 7.80
N THR A 60 -9.92 17.94 8.14
CA THR A 60 -10.67 19.02 8.81
C THR A 60 -10.12 20.39 8.41
N ASP A 61 -10.97 21.40 8.44
CA ASP A 61 -10.60 22.81 8.29
C ASP A 61 -9.97 23.44 9.54
N ALA A 62 -9.93 22.68 10.66
CA ALA A 62 -9.23 23.09 11.87
C ALA A 62 -7.72 22.99 11.68
N THR A 63 -6.96 23.99 12.11
CA THR A 63 -5.50 23.92 12.21
C THR A 63 -5.05 22.91 13.26
N PRO A 64 -3.79 22.45 13.27
CA PRO A 64 -3.31 21.51 14.29
C PRO A 64 -3.51 22.00 15.71
N ASP A 65 -3.28 23.29 15.97
CA ASP A 65 -3.47 23.87 17.31
C ASP A 65 -4.94 23.91 17.71
N GLU A 66 -5.83 24.30 16.77
CA GLU A 66 -7.29 24.23 16.97
C GLU A 66 -7.75 22.79 17.21
N MET A 67 -7.26 21.81 16.45
CA MET A 67 -7.56 20.39 16.66
C MET A 67 -7.17 19.93 18.08
N MET A 68 -5.95 20.23 18.51
CA MET A 68 -5.50 19.85 19.86
C MET A 68 -6.37 20.48 20.93
N ALA A 69 -6.69 21.77 20.81
CA ALA A 69 -7.56 22.47 21.76
C ALA A 69 -8.99 21.88 21.79
N ILE A 70 -9.55 21.52 20.63
CA ILE A 70 -10.87 20.87 20.52
C ILE A 70 -10.86 19.51 21.23
N LEU A 71 -9.84 18.69 20.97
CA LEU A 71 -9.71 17.36 21.56
C LEU A 71 -9.47 17.41 23.07
N ASP A 72 -8.63 18.34 23.55
CA ASP A 72 -8.40 18.57 24.98
C ASP A 72 -9.68 18.97 25.70
N LYS A 73 -10.44 19.94 25.14
CA LYS A 73 -11.71 20.38 25.66
C LYS A 73 -12.74 19.25 25.78
N ALA A 74 -12.68 18.30 24.81
CA ALA A 74 -13.56 17.14 24.81
C ALA A 74 -13.05 15.98 25.69
N GLY A 75 -11.88 16.10 26.33
CA GLY A 75 -11.24 15.04 27.10
C GLY A 75 -10.80 13.84 26.25
N ILE A 76 -10.48 14.06 24.97
CA ILE A 76 -10.06 13.03 24.03
C ILE A 76 -8.53 13.02 23.97
N ARG A 77 -7.93 11.86 24.27
CA ARG A 77 -6.48 11.69 24.13
C ARG A 77 -6.07 11.87 22.69
N HIS A 78 -4.96 12.55 22.46
CA HIS A 78 -4.40 12.73 21.12
C HIS A 78 -2.87 12.74 21.12
N LYS A 79 -2.28 12.60 19.94
CA LYS A 79 -0.83 12.66 19.70
C LYS A 79 -0.56 13.41 18.40
N PRO A 80 0.43 14.33 18.38
CA PRO A 80 0.88 14.98 17.14
C PRO A 80 1.80 14.02 16.37
N THR A 81 1.23 13.12 15.57
CA THR A 81 1.98 12.08 14.85
C THR A 81 2.64 12.57 13.57
N GLY A 82 2.19 13.70 13.02
CA GLY A 82 2.74 14.33 11.80
C GLY A 82 2.46 15.83 11.80
N LEU A 83 2.89 16.54 12.85
CA LEU A 83 2.58 17.96 13.04
C LEU A 83 3.05 18.83 11.89
N GLU A 84 4.20 18.55 11.32
CA GLU A 84 4.76 19.20 10.13
C GLU A 84 3.86 19.07 8.88
N HIS A 85 3.03 18.03 8.85
CA HIS A 85 2.05 17.78 7.79
C HIS A 85 0.61 18.07 8.23
N GLY A 86 0.42 18.57 9.43
CA GLY A 86 -0.90 18.91 9.98
C GLY A 86 -1.70 17.72 10.50
N THR A 87 -1.05 16.57 10.80
CA THR A 87 -1.74 15.35 11.24
C THR A 87 -1.69 15.18 12.75
N ILE A 88 -2.87 15.01 13.34
CA ILE A 88 -3.09 14.67 14.76
C ILE A 88 -3.81 13.33 14.81
N THR A 89 -3.34 12.40 15.65
CA THR A 89 -4.03 11.14 15.93
C THR A 89 -4.87 11.28 17.19
N ALA A 90 -6.18 11.30 17.05
CA ALA A 90 -7.12 11.20 18.18
C ALA A 90 -7.27 9.74 18.60
N ILE A 91 -7.42 9.47 19.90
CA ILE A 91 -7.55 8.12 20.45
C ILE A 91 -8.86 8.03 21.22
N LEU A 92 -9.84 7.32 20.66
CA LEU A 92 -11.13 7.02 21.28
C LEU A 92 -11.33 5.52 21.36
N ASP A 93 -11.86 5.03 22.48
CA ASP A 93 -12.17 3.61 22.71
C ASP A 93 -10.99 2.67 22.39
N ASN A 94 -9.75 3.17 22.61
CA ASN A 94 -8.47 2.56 22.26
C ASN A 94 -8.20 2.42 20.73
N GLU A 95 -9.01 3.04 19.89
CA GLU A 95 -8.80 3.11 18.44
C GLU A 95 -8.15 4.43 18.05
N PRO A 96 -7.12 4.43 17.18
CA PRO A 96 -6.51 5.64 16.65
C PRO A 96 -7.29 6.15 15.42
N PHE A 97 -7.48 7.47 15.33
CA PHE A 97 -8.10 8.17 14.20
C PHE A 97 -7.15 9.25 13.73
N GLU A 98 -6.63 9.13 12.51
CA GLU A 98 -5.75 10.13 11.92
C GLU A 98 -6.58 11.23 11.26
N ILE A 99 -6.39 12.47 11.76
CA ILE A 99 -7.11 13.66 11.28
C ILE A 99 -6.06 14.65 10.81
N THR A 100 -6.17 15.08 9.56
CA THR A 100 -5.20 15.99 8.93
C THR A 100 -5.87 17.31 8.60
N THR A 101 -5.25 18.43 8.93
CA THR A 101 -5.66 19.77 8.50
C THR A 101 -5.63 19.87 6.99
N LEU A 102 -6.65 20.52 6.40
CA LEU A 102 -6.64 20.85 4.96
C LEU A 102 -5.39 21.68 4.62
N ARG A 103 -4.73 21.32 3.52
CA ARG A 103 -3.48 21.94 3.12
C ARG A 103 -3.33 22.06 1.60
N ALA A 104 -2.60 23.08 1.17
CA ALA A 104 -2.09 23.22 -0.17
C ALA A 104 -0.58 22.96 -0.18
N ASP A 105 -0.05 22.40 -1.26
CA ASP A 105 1.37 22.22 -1.47
C ASP A 105 1.91 23.50 -2.13
N THR A 106 2.81 24.24 -1.47
CA THR A 106 3.36 25.51 -1.99
C THR A 106 4.63 25.32 -2.82
N GLU A 107 5.52 24.40 -2.40
CA GLU A 107 6.69 23.97 -3.17
C GLU A 107 6.86 22.48 -3.01
N THR A 108 7.14 21.76 -4.11
CA THR A 108 7.38 20.33 -4.08
C THR A 108 8.70 20.01 -4.77
N ASP A 109 9.58 19.25 -4.08
CA ASP A 109 10.76 18.62 -4.68
C ASP A 109 10.53 17.13 -5.01
N GLY A 110 9.25 16.69 -5.02
CA GLY A 110 8.82 15.30 -5.23
C GLY A 110 8.94 14.42 -4.00
N ARG A 111 9.56 14.89 -2.92
CA ARG A 111 9.68 14.14 -1.65
C ARG A 111 9.19 14.91 -0.44
N HIS A 112 9.46 16.20 -0.40
CA HIS A 112 9.01 17.11 0.64
C HIS A 112 8.21 18.22 -0.02
N ALA A 113 7.02 18.48 0.47
CA ALA A 113 6.23 19.64 0.12
C ALA A 113 6.27 20.59 1.33
N GLU A 114 6.59 21.85 1.10
CA GLU A 114 6.21 22.86 2.06
C GLU A 114 4.70 23.01 1.97
N VAL A 115 4.02 22.88 3.12
CA VAL A 115 2.56 22.88 3.18
C VAL A 115 2.07 24.17 3.81
N GLU A 116 1.05 24.75 3.20
CA GLU A 116 0.26 25.83 3.77
C GLU A 116 -1.09 25.26 4.20
N PHE A 117 -1.49 25.53 5.46
CA PHE A 117 -2.82 25.12 5.93
C PHE A 117 -3.88 26.03 5.33
N VAL A 118 -4.86 25.41 4.68
CA VAL A 118 -5.96 26.10 4.00
C VAL A 118 -7.30 25.75 4.64
N LYS A 119 -8.34 26.53 4.32
CA LYS A 119 -9.72 26.22 4.74
C LYS A 119 -10.58 25.69 3.60
N SER A 120 -10.03 25.68 2.39
CA SER A 120 -10.75 25.23 1.20
C SER A 120 -10.56 23.72 1.00
N TRP A 121 -11.68 23.00 0.98
CA TRP A 121 -11.71 21.59 0.65
C TRP A 121 -11.28 21.30 -0.79
N GLU A 122 -11.59 22.23 -1.72
CA GLU A 122 -11.19 22.11 -3.12
C GLU A 122 -9.67 22.24 -3.28
N GLU A 123 -9.03 23.17 -2.55
CA GLU A 123 -7.56 23.31 -2.58
C GLU A 123 -6.85 22.07 -2.05
N ASP A 124 -7.33 21.45 -0.96
CA ASP A 124 -6.78 20.18 -0.49
C ASP A 124 -7.02 19.04 -1.49
N ALA A 125 -8.18 19.00 -2.12
CA ALA A 125 -8.47 18.02 -3.16
C ALA A 125 -7.58 18.22 -4.40
N LYS A 126 -7.30 19.46 -4.79
CA LYS A 126 -6.47 19.82 -5.95
C LYS A 126 -5.04 19.32 -5.87
N ARG A 127 -4.43 19.24 -4.67
CA ARG A 127 -3.05 18.71 -4.52
C ARG A 127 -2.94 17.19 -4.62
N ARG A 128 -4.06 16.45 -4.61
CA ARG A 128 -4.08 14.98 -4.66
C ARG A 128 -3.72 14.46 -6.05
N ASP A 129 -3.41 13.17 -6.16
CA ASP A 129 -2.93 12.57 -7.41
C ASP A 129 -4.03 12.32 -8.43
N LEU A 130 -5.04 11.51 -8.07
CA LEU A 130 -6.09 11.06 -8.98
C LEU A 130 -7.46 11.59 -8.53
N THR A 131 -8.35 11.87 -9.49
CA THR A 131 -9.66 12.44 -9.25
C THR A 131 -10.46 11.72 -8.18
N TYR A 132 -10.56 10.40 -8.26
CA TYR A 132 -11.29 9.59 -7.27
C TYR A 132 -10.55 9.43 -5.91
N ASN A 133 -9.28 9.80 -5.81
CA ASN A 133 -8.57 9.92 -4.53
C ASN A 133 -8.68 11.34 -3.95
N ALA A 134 -9.27 12.27 -4.71
CA ALA A 134 -9.48 13.65 -4.30
C ALA A 134 -10.88 13.91 -3.70
N MET A 135 -11.73 12.89 -3.69
CA MET A 135 -13.06 12.97 -3.08
C MET A 135 -13.00 12.99 -1.56
N SER A 136 -13.98 13.66 -0.95
CA SER A 136 -14.26 13.58 0.48
C SER A 136 -15.72 13.21 0.73
N MET A 137 -16.04 12.74 1.95
CA MET A 137 -17.38 12.30 2.32
C MET A 137 -17.66 12.60 3.79
N ASP A 138 -18.84 13.12 4.09
CA ASP A 138 -19.27 13.26 5.48
C ASP A 138 -19.73 11.92 6.09
N ILE A 139 -20.05 11.93 7.38
CA ILE A 139 -20.49 10.70 8.08
C ILE A 139 -21.90 10.27 7.67
N GLU A 140 -22.68 11.15 7.06
CA GLU A 140 -24.01 10.88 6.51
C GLU A 140 -23.93 10.19 5.13
N GLY A 141 -22.73 10.15 4.50
CA GLY A 141 -22.49 9.53 3.21
C GLY A 141 -22.60 10.48 2.01
N ASN A 142 -22.73 11.79 2.22
CA ASN A 142 -22.71 12.77 1.15
C ASN A 142 -21.28 12.88 0.61
N VAL A 143 -21.10 12.71 -0.70
CA VAL A 143 -19.80 12.81 -1.39
C VAL A 143 -19.61 14.20 -1.95
N TYR A 144 -18.43 14.75 -1.69
CA TYR A 144 -17.97 16.02 -2.23
C TYR A 144 -16.89 15.72 -3.27
N ASP A 145 -17.21 15.93 -4.52
CA ASP A 145 -16.37 15.62 -5.68
C ASP A 145 -16.17 16.89 -6.52
N TYR A 146 -14.96 17.42 -6.49
CA TYR A 146 -14.60 18.66 -7.19
C TYR A 146 -14.04 18.40 -8.59
N PHE A 147 -13.63 17.17 -8.88
CA PHE A 147 -12.86 16.84 -10.08
C PHE A 147 -13.41 15.65 -10.90
N GLY A 148 -14.64 15.23 -10.63
CA GLY A 148 -15.30 14.17 -11.39
C GLY A 148 -14.78 12.76 -11.11
N GLY A 149 -14.30 12.52 -9.89
CA GLY A 149 -13.76 11.23 -9.49
C GLY A 149 -14.79 10.10 -9.45
N MET A 150 -16.07 10.40 -9.18
CA MET A 150 -17.15 9.41 -9.23
C MET A 150 -17.40 8.94 -10.66
N ASP A 151 -17.42 9.85 -11.62
CA ASP A 151 -17.60 9.53 -13.04
C ASP A 151 -16.43 8.68 -13.55
N ASP A 152 -15.19 9.07 -13.20
CA ASP A 152 -14.00 8.31 -13.55
C ASP A 152 -14.00 6.88 -12.96
N LEU A 153 -14.54 6.70 -11.75
CA LEU A 153 -14.74 5.36 -11.17
C LEU A 153 -15.80 4.56 -11.94
N GLN A 154 -16.90 5.17 -12.33
CA GLN A 154 -17.96 4.54 -13.11
C GLN A 154 -17.43 4.12 -14.48
N ASP A 155 -16.64 4.98 -15.13
CA ASP A 155 -16.00 4.73 -16.42
C ASP A 155 -14.79 3.79 -16.33
N LYS A 156 -14.37 3.46 -15.10
CA LYS A 156 -13.22 2.56 -14.82
C LYS A 156 -11.91 3.09 -15.39
N VAL A 157 -11.74 4.39 -15.30
CA VAL A 157 -10.56 5.11 -15.79
C VAL A 157 -9.91 5.87 -14.64
N SER A 158 -8.58 5.94 -14.63
CA SER A 158 -7.83 6.84 -13.75
C SER A 158 -7.45 8.09 -14.51
N LYS A 159 -7.71 9.26 -13.92
CA LYS A 159 -7.23 10.55 -14.41
C LYS A 159 -6.56 11.31 -13.28
N PHE A 160 -5.56 12.10 -13.63
CA PHE A 160 -4.96 13.05 -12.68
C PHE A 160 -5.91 14.19 -12.37
N VAL A 161 -5.79 14.75 -11.18
CA VAL A 161 -6.48 16.00 -10.83
C VAL A 161 -5.86 17.15 -11.63
N GLY A 162 -6.65 17.84 -12.45
CA GLY A 162 -6.15 18.90 -13.31
C GLY A 162 -5.30 18.41 -14.49
N ASP A 163 -4.21 19.10 -14.79
CA ASP A 163 -3.34 18.75 -15.91
C ASP A 163 -2.40 17.58 -15.58
N ALA A 164 -2.38 16.55 -16.43
CA ALA A 164 -1.62 15.35 -16.18
C ALA A 164 -0.10 15.59 -16.21
N GLU A 165 0.38 16.46 -17.10
CA GLU A 165 1.82 16.76 -17.20
C GLU A 165 2.31 17.54 -15.98
N GLU A 166 1.54 18.52 -15.51
CA GLU A 166 1.83 19.26 -14.28
C GLU A 166 1.92 18.31 -13.09
N ARG A 167 0.90 17.45 -12.92
CA ARG A 167 0.85 16.51 -11.80
C ARG A 167 1.96 15.48 -11.82
N ILE A 168 2.39 15.02 -12.97
CA ILE A 168 3.51 14.08 -13.13
C ILE A 168 4.84 14.77 -12.81
N THR A 169 5.03 16.02 -13.26
CA THR A 169 6.31 16.72 -13.05
C THR A 169 6.54 17.16 -11.61
N GLU A 170 5.51 17.35 -10.82
CA GLU A 170 5.62 17.60 -9.37
C GLU A 170 6.19 16.39 -8.61
N ASP A 171 5.78 15.17 -8.93
CA ASP A 171 6.34 13.91 -8.40
C ASP A 171 6.20 12.80 -9.44
N TYR A 172 7.30 12.44 -10.10
CA TYR A 172 7.32 11.38 -11.11
C TYR A 172 6.88 10.01 -10.59
N LEU A 173 6.88 9.77 -9.27
CA LEU A 173 6.33 8.54 -8.69
C LEU A 173 4.82 8.39 -8.97
N ARG A 174 4.11 9.49 -9.22
CA ARG A 174 2.70 9.47 -9.60
C ARG A 174 2.44 8.64 -10.86
N ILE A 175 3.41 8.48 -11.75
CA ILE A 175 3.35 7.54 -12.90
C ILE A 175 3.09 6.10 -12.41
N LEU A 176 3.87 5.62 -11.44
CA LEU A 176 3.69 4.27 -10.91
C LEU A 176 2.42 4.15 -10.07
N ARG A 177 2.06 5.21 -9.35
CA ARG A 177 0.79 5.29 -8.62
C ARG A 177 -0.41 5.19 -9.57
N TYR A 178 -0.39 5.88 -10.70
CA TYR A 178 -1.40 5.76 -11.75
C TYR A 178 -1.61 4.30 -12.16
N PHE A 179 -0.56 3.59 -12.53
CA PHE A 179 -0.64 2.18 -12.91
C PHE A 179 -1.16 1.29 -11.77
N ARG A 180 -0.73 1.54 -10.53
CA ARG A 180 -1.21 0.82 -9.36
C ARG A 180 -2.72 0.99 -9.16
N PHE A 181 -3.22 2.21 -9.24
CA PHE A 181 -4.63 2.47 -9.01
C PHE A 181 -5.50 2.04 -10.19
N GLN A 182 -5.05 2.26 -11.41
CA GLN A 182 -5.71 1.78 -12.61
C GLN A 182 -5.90 0.24 -12.57
N GLY A 183 -4.89 -0.49 -12.12
CA GLY A 183 -4.98 -1.94 -11.95
C GLY A 183 -6.02 -2.40 -10.91
N ARG A 184 -6.45 -1.53 -9.99
CA ARG A 184 -7.47 -1.87 -8.99
C ARG A 184 -8.91 -1.77 -9.50
N LEU A 185 -9.10 -1.12 -10.64
CA LEU A 185 -10.42 -0.96 -11.26
C LEU A 185 -10.83 -2.26 -11.96
N SER A 186 -12.13 -2.55 -11.93
CA SER A 186 -12.69 -3.71 -12.61
C SER A 186 -12.73 -3.46 -14.13
N LYS A 187 -11.96 -4.21 -14.93
CA LYS A 187 -11.85 -4.03 -16.38
C LYS A 187 -11.45 -2.58 -16.73
N PRO A 188 -10.21 -2.18 -16.39
CA PRO A 188 -9.77 -0.80 -16.55
C PRO A 188 -9.81 -0.36 -18.01
N THR A 189 -10.26 0.86 -18.26
CA THR A 189 -10.14 1.58 -19.52
C THR A 189 -8.97 2.56 -19.44
N TRP A 190 -8.33 2.86 -20.55
CA TRP A 190 -7.12 3.68 -20.58
C TRP A 190 -7.40 5.05 -21.18
N ASP A 191 -7.05 6.11 -20.45
CA ASP A 191 -7.12 7.48 -20.93
C ASP A 191 -5.90 7.82 -21.76
N ASN A 192 -6.10 8.15 -23.03
CA ASN A 192 -5.00 8.37 -23.97
C ASN A 192 -4.16 9.60 -23.60
N ASP A 193 -4.79 10.69 -23.19
CA ASP A 193 -4.09 11.93 -22.83
C ASP A 193 -3.17 11.71 -21.64
N THR A 194 -3.65 10.98 -20.62
CA THR A 194 -2.82 10.55 -19.48
C THR A 194 -1.66 9.66 -19.91
N LEU A 195 -1.89 8.70 -20.82
CA LEU A 195 -0.82 7.81 -21.30
C LEU A 195 0.23 8.56 -22.13
N GLU A 196 -0.17 9.58 -22.90
CA GLU A 196 0.75 10.45 -23.64
C GLU A 196 1.62 11.26 -22.67
N ALA A 197 1.02 11.88 -21.65
CA ALA A 197 1.76 12.58 -20.60
C ALA A 197 2.75 11.66 -19.87
N ILE A 198 2.33 10.44 -19.50
CA ILE A 198 3.21 9.44 -18.88
C ILE A 198 4.37 9.10 -19.81
N THR A 199 4.11 8.83 -21.10
CA THR A 199 5.15 8.48 -22.10
C THR A 199 6.17 9.59 -22.24
N LYS A 200 5.72 10.84 -22.32
CA LYS A 200 6.56 12.03 -22.44
C LYS A 200 7.48 12.20 -21.22
N HIS A 201 6.95 11.94 -20.02
CA HIS A 201 7.62 12.22 -18.76
C HIS A 201 8.22 10.97 -18.07
N ALA A 202 8.14 9.78 -18.68
CA ALA A 202 8.64 8.52 -18.10
C ALA A 202 10.09 8.61 -17.60
N LYS A 203 10.96 9.34 -18.31
CA LYS A 203 12.39 9.52 -17.94
C LYS A 203 12.58 10.13 -16.55
N GLY A 204 11.64 10.92 -16.04
CA GLY A 204 11.70 11.51 -14.71
C GLY A 204 11.78 10.47 -13.59
N LEU A 205 11.28 9.25 -13.82
CA LEU A 205 11.42 8.15 -12.87
C LEU A 205 12.87 7.76 -12.56
N SER A 206 13.84 8.11 -13.43
CA SER A 206 15.26 7.88 -13.13
C SER A 206 15.78 8.65 -11.93
N GLY A 207 15.10 9.73 -11.52
CA GLY A 207 15.41 10.52 -10.32
C GLY A 207 14.76 10.00 -9.04
N ILE A 208 13.84 9.02 -9.14
CA ILE A 208 13.13 8.48 -7.99
C ILE A 208 13.97 7.40 -7.29
N SER A 209 13.95 7.40 -5.95
CA SER A 209 14.68 6.39 -5.19
C SER A 209 14.18 4.97 -5.47
N ALA A 210 15.10 4.03 -5.48
CA ALA A 210 14.83 2.64 -5.79
C ALA A 210 13.79 2.00 -4.86
N GLU A 211 13.83 2.38 -3.59
CA GLU A 211 12.89 1.92 -2.57
C GLU A 211 11.45 2.39 -2.88
N ARG A 212 11.28 3.65 -3.29
CA ARG A 212 9.96 4.18 -3.69
C ARG A 212 9.43 3.46 -4.93
N ILE A 213 10.30 3.19 -5.92
CA ILE A 213 9.93 2.41 -7.12
C ILE A 213 9.44 1.02 -6.70
N TRP A 214 10.21 0.30 -5.87
CA TRP A 214 9.84 -1.04 -5.41
C TRP A 214 8.54 -1.04 -4.61
N GLN A 215 8.34 -0.09 -3.72
CA GLN A 215 7.11 0.05 -2.94
C GLN A 215 5.86 0.19 -3.81
N GLU A 216 5.92 0.90 -4.92
CA GLU A 216 4.79 1.00 -5.84
C GLU A 216 4.69 -0.23 -6.76
N MET A 217 5.80 -0.68 -7.32
CA MET A 217 5.82 -1.85 -8.22
C MET A 217 5.40 -3.14 -7.51
N SER A 218 5.76 -3.34 -6.25
CA SER A 218 5.30 -4.50 -5.48
C SER A 218 3.77 -4.51 -5.36
N LYS A 219 3.15 -3.35 -5.19
CA LYS A 219 1.67 -3.21 -5.15
C LYS A 219 1.02 -3.38 -6.52
N VAL A 220 1.69 -2.99 -7.61
CA VAL A 220 1.26 -3.28 -8.98
C VAL A 220 1.28 -4.78 -9.23
N LEU A 221 2.41 -5.44 -8.97
CA LEU A 221 2.63 -6.85 -9.27
C LEU A 221 1.81 -7.80 -8.40
N SER A 222 1.41 -7.38 -7.19
CA SER A 222 0.49 -8.12 -6.31
C SER A 222 -0.98 -7.69 -6.44
N GLY A 223 -1.29 -6.82 -7.41
CA GLY A 223 -2.60 -6.23 -7.61
C GLY A 223 -3.56 -7.08 -8.45
N GLN A 224 -4.45 -6.39 -9.14
CA GLN A 224 -5.39 -6.95 -10.12
C GLN A 224 -5.04 -6.44 -11.53
N ASN A 225 -5.54 -7.10 -12.56
CA ASN A 225 -5.27 -6.77 -13.96
C ASN A 225 -3.76 -6.66 -14.28
N VAL A 226 -2.92 -7.40 -13.56
CA VAL A 226 -1.46 -7.24 -13.55
C VAL A 226 -0.87 -7.37 -14.96
N ALA A 227 -1.32 -8.36 -15.75
CA ALA A 227 -0.87 -8.55 -17.12
C ALA A 227 -1.14 -7.32 -18.01
N SER A 228 -2.35 -6.76 -17.93
CA SER A 228 -2.74 -5.56 -18.68
C SER A 228 -1.93 -4.33 -18.24
N VAL A 229 -1.75 -4.16 -16.94
CA VAL A 229 -0.98 -3.03 -16.38
C VAL A 229 0.48 -3.11 -16.79
N VAL A 230 1.13 -4.26 -16.68
CA VAL A 230 2.54 -4.44 -17.07
C VAL A 230 2.72 -4.22 -18.57
N SER A 231 1.77 -4.68 -19.41
CA SER A 231 1.80 -4.39 -20.84
C SER A 231 1.71 -2.90 -21.15
N MET A 232 0.94 -2.13 -20.35
CA MET A 232 0.84 -0.69 -20.53
C MET A 232 2.09 0.05 -20.01
N ILE A 233 2.69 -0.41 -18.91
CA ILE A 233 4.00 0.05 -18.42
C ILE A 233 5.07 -0.12 -19.51
N GLU A 234 5.01 -1.21 -20.29
CA GLU A 234 5.91 -1.42 -21.43
C GLU A 234 5.63 -0.43 -22.57
N LYS A 235 4.36 -0.32 -22.99
CA LYS A 235 3.95 0.55 -24.11
C LYS A 235 4.32 2.02 -23.88
N THR A 236 4.24 2.50 -22.67
CA THR A 236 4.62 3.88 -22.30
C THR A 236 6.12 4.06 -22.08
N GLY A 237 6.94 3.01 -22.27
CA GLY A 237 8.39 3.05 -22.08
C GLY A 237 8.86 3.14 -20.63
N VAL A 238 7.95 3.17 -19.65
CA VAL A 238 8.25 3.20 -18.21
C VAL A 238 9.10 2.00 -17.80
N SER A 239 8.82 0.80 -18.32
CA SER A 239 9.60 -0.42 -18.05
C SER A 239 11.09 -0.26 -18.32
N LYS A 240 11.46 0.40 -19.42
CA LYS A 240 12.87 0.66 -19.80
C LYS A 240 13.56 1.57 -18.78
N VAL A 241 12.87 2.60 -18.31
CA VAL A 241 13.42 3.57 -17.35
C VAL A 241 13.69 2.93 -16.00
N ILE A 242 12.73 2.16 -15.49
CA ILE A 242 12.88 1.49 -14.18
C ILE A 242 13.68 0.18 -14.27
N GLY A 243 13.98 -0.31 -15.49
CA GLY A 243 14.75 -1.53 -15.76
C GLY A 243 13.97 -2.82 -15.55
N LEU A 244 12.63 -2.75 -15.71
CA LEU A 244 11.74 -3.91 -15.61
C LEU A 244 11.73 -4.67 -16.94
N SER A 245 12.06 -5.98 -16.93
CA SER A 245 11.71 -6.87 -18.03
C SER A 245 10.20 -7.13 -18.01
N THR A 246 9.59 -7.15 -19.17
CA THR A 246 8.14 -7.39 -19.36
C THR A 246 7.87 -8.65 -20.17
N ASN A 247 8.92 -9.46 -20.40
CA ASN A 247 8.76 -10.75 -21.06
C ASN A 247 7.71 -11.59 -20.33
N ASN A 248 6.88 -12.28 -21.10
CA ASN A 248 5.82 -13.13 -20.55
C ASN A 248 4.76 -12.40 -19.69
N ALA A 249 4.56 -11.09 -19.85
CA ALA A 249 3.58 -10.33 -19.08
C ALA A 249 2.17 -10.94 -19.11
N ASN A 250 1.79 -11.57 -20.22
CA ASN A 250 0.50 -12.25 -20.40
C ASN A 250 0.32 -13.50 -19.53
N THR A 251 1.39 -14.03 -18.92
CA THR A 251 1.32 -15.19 -18.01
C THR A 251 1.10 -14.81 -16.56
N LEU A 252 1.17 -13.52 -16.24
CA LEU A 252 1.01 -13.03 -14.88
C LEU A 252 -0.40 -13.28 -14.36
N LYS A 253 -0.47 -13.66 -13.09
CA LYS A 253 -1.72 -13.86 -12.36
C LYS A 253 -1.94 -12.72 -11.36
N ASP A 254 -3.19 -12.32 -11.25
CA ASP A 254 -3.60 -11.34 -10.23
C ASP A 254 -3.36 -11.86 -8.82
N LYS A 255 -3.08 -10.92 -7.90
CA LYS A 255 -2.87 -11.19 -6.47
C LYS A 255 -1.74 -12.18 -6.18
N SER A 256 -0.77 -12.29 -7.07
CA SER A 256 0.41 -13.12 -6.85
C SER A 256 1.43 -12.41 -5.94
N ASN A 257 2.42 -13.17 -5.46
CA ASN A 257 3.58 -12.56 -4.82
C ASN A 257 4.38 -11.72 -5.84
N PRO A 258 4.75 -10.47 -5.52
CA PRO A 258 5.42 -9.58 -6.46
C PRO A 258 6.80 -10.09 -6.92
N VAL A 259 7.53 -10.82 -6.06
CA VAL A 259 8.83 -11.40 -6.42
C VAL A 259 8.65 -12.57 -7.38
N LEU A 260 7.59 -13.37 -7.21
CA LEU A 260 7.23 -14.43 -8.16
C LEU A 260 6.87 -13.83 -9.53
N ALA A 261 6.08 -12.76 -9.56
CA ALA A 261 5.75 -12.05 -10.78
C ALA A 261 7.00 -11.55 -11.51
N LEU A 262 7.99 -10.99 -10.79
CA LEU A 262 9.27 -10.57 -11.38
C LEU A 262 10.06 -11.74 -11.98
N ALA A 263 10.09 -12.88 -11.31
CA ALA A 263 10.75 -14.09 -11.84
C ALA A 263 10.05 -14.59 -13.11
N GLN A 264 8.72 -14.54 -13.18
CA GLN A 264 7.95 -14.89 -14.38
C GLN A 264 8.24 -13.94 -15.55
N LEU A 265 8.48 -12.66 -15.28
CA LEU A 265 8.83 -11.63 -16.27
C LEU A 265 10.28 -11.67 -16.75
N ASP A 266 11.06 -12.68 -16.43
CA ASP A 266 12.49 -12.81 -16.79
C ASP A 266 13.39 -11.71 -16.21
N ASN A 267 13.07 -11.20 -15.03
CA ASN A 267 13.92 -10.24 -14.36
C ASN A 267 15.14 -10.90 -13.72
N SER A 268 16.29 -10.22 -13.83
CA SER A 268 17.56 -10.70 -13.28
C SER A 268 17.74 -10.30 -11.82
N VAL A 269 18.71 -10.94 -11.16
CA VAL A 269 19.16 -10.60 -9.81
C VAL A 269 19.63 -9.15 -9.69
N ASP A 270 20.13 -8.56 -10.79
CA ASP A 270 20.58 -7.18 -10.79
C ASP A 270 19.43 -6.20 -10.52
N LEU A 271 18.19 -6.55 -10.90
CA LEU A 271 17.03 -5.76 -10.55
C LEU A 271 16.80 -5.71 -9.03
N ALA A 272 17.01 -6.83 -8.31
CA ALA A 272 16.88 -6.86 -6.86
C ALA A 272 17.86 -5.90 -6.17
N LYS A 273 19.12 -5.83 -6.67
CA LYS A 273 20.11 -4.85 -6.19
C LYS A 273 19.69 -3.43 -6.54
N ARG A 274 19.26 -3.20 -7.78
CA ARG A 274 18.83 -1.90 -8.28
C ARG A 274 17.64 -1.35 -7.50
N TRP A 275 16.67 -2.19 -7.15
CA TRP A 275 15.47 -1.80 -6.41
C TRP A 275 15.59 -2.00 -4.89
N LYS A 276 16.80 -2.33 -4.41
CA LYS A 276 17.14 -2.47 -2.99
C LYS A 276 16.20 -3.40 -2.22
N PHE A 277 16.00 -4.59 -2.76
CA PHE A 277 15.21 -5.63 -2.11
C PHE A 277 15.76 -5.99 -0.73
N SER A 278 14.89 -6.42 0.15
CA SER A 278 15.29 -7.09 1.38
C SER A 278 16.07 -8.38 1.09
N ASN A 279 16.83 -8.86 2.07
CA ASN A 279 17.57 -10.11 1.93
C ASN A 279 16.64 -11.29 1.59
N ASN A 280 15.46 -11.36 2.20
CA ASN A 280 14.48 -12.42 1.94
C ASN A 280 13.93 -12.37 0.50
N GLU A 281 13.56 -11.19 0.01
CA GLU A 281 13.11 -11.01 -1.37
C GLU A 281 14.19 -11.36 -2.38
N THR A 282 15.43 -10.97 -2.09
CA THR A 282 16.60 -11.29 -2.95
C THR A 282 16.86 -12.79 -3.00
N GLN A 283 16.81 -13.48 -1.86
CA GLN A 283 16.97 -14.94 -1.79
C GLN A 283 15.86 -15.65 -2.55
N LEU A 284 14.62 -15.22 -2.39
CA LEU A 284 13.47 -15.76 -3.10
C LEU A 284 13.61 -15.58 -4.62
N LEU A 285 13.96 -14.38 -5.09
CA LEU A 285 14.15 -14.11 -6.51
C LEU A 285 15.27 -14.98 -7.10
N ASN A 286 16.42 -15.07 -6.42
CA ASN A 286 17.54 -15.94 -6.82
C ASN A 286 17.12 -17.39 -6.97
N PHE A 287 16.37 -17.89 -6.01
CA PHE A 287 15.87 -19.25 -6.04
C PHE A 287 14.92 -19.48 -7.23
N LEU A 288 13.94 -18.62 -7.41
CA LEU A 288 12.96 -18.72 -8.48
C LEU A 288 13.63 -18.68 -9.87
N ILE A 289 14.60 -17.79 -10.07
CA ILE A 289 15.36 -17.70 -11.33
C ILE A 289 16.18 -18.98 -11.57
N LYS A 290 16.87 -19.47 -10.54
CA LYS A 290 17.72 -20.68 -10.64
C LYS A 290 16.93 -21.94 -11.02
N HIS A 291 15.67 -22.01 -10.57
CA HIS A 291 14.83 -23.19 -10.74
C HIS A 291 13.72 -23.02 -11.77
N LYS A 292 13.71 -21.92 -12.54
CA LYS A 292 12.68 -21.59 -13.54
C LYS A 292 12.46 -22.68 -14.59
N ASN A 293 13.52 -23.34 -15.03
CA ASN A 293 13.51 -24.34 -16.12
C ASN A 293 13.66 -25.79 -15.62
N ASN A 294 13.79 -26.01 -14.30
CA ASN A 294 13.84 -27.34 -13.73
C ASN A 294 12.57 -27.61 -12.93
N PRO A 295 11.96 -28.80 -13.03
CA PRO A 295 10.96 -29.21 -12.06
C PRO A 295 11.56 -29.03 -10.68
N LEU A 296 10.87 -28.29 -9.83
CA LEU A 296 11.31 -28.06 -8.44
C LEU A 296 11.53 -29.43 -7.81
N ASP A 297 12.76 -29.68 -7.36
CA ASP A 297 13.05 -30.83 -6.52
C ASP A 297 12.15 -30.69 -5.28
N GLN A 298 11.24 -31.65 -5.08
CA GLN A 298 10.26 -31.66 -4.00
C GLN A 298 10.91 -31.32 -2.66
N LYS A 299 12.07 -31.89 -2.38
CA LYS A 299 12.81 -31.65 -1.15
C LYS A 299 13.27 -30.18 -1.00
N LYS A 300 13.64 -29.50 -2.08
CA LYS A 300 14.02 -28.07 -2.01
C LYS A 300 12.82 -27.17 -1.76
N VAL A 301 11.66 -27.53 -2.31
CA VAL A 301 10.41 -26.83 -2.05
C VAL A 301 10.03 -26.99 -0.58
N GLU A 302 10.10 -28.20 -0.05
CA GLU A 302 9.84 -28.49 1.36
C GLU A 302 10.79 -27.72 2.29
N ASP A 303 12.08 -27.70 1.97
CA ASP A 303 13.09 -26.94 2.72
C ASP A 303 12.78 -25.45 2.75
N MET A 304 12.33 -24.88 1.62
CA MET A 304 11.98 -23.46 1.54
C MET A 304 10.71 -23.10 2.31
N ILE A 305 9.67 -23.94 2.24
CA ILE A 305 8.46 -23.77 3.04
C ILE A 305 8.83 -23.85 4.54
N ALA A 306 9.67 -24.80 4.91
CA ALA A 306 10.18 -24.93 6.26
C ALA A 306 10.99 -23.69 6.71
N ASP A 307 11.62 -22.97 5.79
CA ASP A 307 12.32 -21.70 6.05
C ASP A 307 11.39 -20.48 6.08
N GLY A 308 10.08 -20.68 5.90
CA GLY A 308 9.06 -19.64 6.02
C GLY A 308 8.65 -19.01 4.69
N VAL A 309 8.97 -19.65 3.56
CA VAL A 309 8.38 -19.29 2.27
C VAL A 309 6.93 -19.76 2.23
N ASP A 310 6.03 -18.87 1.86
CA ASP A 310 4.61 -19.18 1.75
C ASP A 310 4.36 -20.30 0.73
N LYS A 311 3.59 -21.31 1.12
CA LYS A 311 3.24 -22.47 0.28
C LYS A 311 2.62 -22.05 -1.05
N ASP A 312 1.80 -21.00 -1.04
CA ASP A 312 1.11 -20.49 -2.22
C ASP A 312 2.07 -19.87 -3.26
N LEU A 313 3.31 -19.55 -2.84
CA LEU A 313 4.33 -18.98 -3.74
C LEU A 313 5.03 -20.01 -4.62
N VAL A 314 5.08 -21.27 -4.20
CA VAL A 314 5.85 -22.32 -4.89
C VAL A 314 4.98 -23.29 -5.67
N ASN A 315 3.64 -23.08 -5.66
CA ASN A 315 2.67 -23.88 -6.42
C ASN A 315 2.95 -25.40 -6.34
N THR A 316 2.97 -25.94 -5.12
CA THR A 316 3.36 -27.31 -4.83
C THR A 316 2.31 -27.98 -3.93
N ASP A 317 2.19 -29.29 -4.06
CA ASP A 317 1.43 -30.14 -3.14
C ASP A 317 2.22 -30.49 -1.87
N ALA A 318 3.41 -29.93 -1.68
CA ALA A 318 4.28 -30.18 -0.54
C ALA A 318 3.57 -29.86 0.78
N GLN A 319 3.50 -30.86 1.65
CA GLN A 319 2.95 -30.71 3.00
C GLN A 319 4.11 -30.70 4.01
N VAL A 320 4.57 -29.51 4.36
CA VAL A 320 5.57 -29.32 5.41
C VAL A 320 4.83 -28.93 6.69
N PRO A 321 4.96 -29.71 7.79
CA PRO A 321 4.38 -29.33 9.08
C PRO A 321 5.11 -28.11 9.66
N ASP A 322 4.51 -27.46 10.65
CA ASP A 322 5.16 -26.37 11.35
C ASP A 322 6.32 -26.86 12.20
N PHE A 323 7.42 -26.09 12.23
CA PHE A 323 8.57 -26.44 13.08
C PHE A 323 8.16 -26.44 14.56
N PRO A 324 8.31 -27.59 15.27
CA PRO A 324 7.66 -27.78 16.56
C PRO A 324 8.35 -27.09 17.76
N ILE A 325 9.52 -26.45 17.56
CA ILE A 325 10.31 -25.80 18.61
C ILE A 325 10.20 -24.28 18.51
N THR A 326 9.97 -23.64 19.65
CA THR A 326 9.98 -22.19 19.80
C THR A 326 11.08 -21.70 20.74
N GLY A 327 11.38 -20.41 20.76
CA GLY A 327 12.30 -19.83 21.73
C GLY A 327 11.86 -20.06 23.20
N ALA A 328 10.54 -20.08 23.44
CA ALA A 328 9.98 -20.36 24.77
C ALA A 328 10.33 -21.78 25.27
N ASP A 329 10.40 -22.74 24.36
CA ASP A 329 10.76 -24.13 24.71
C ASP A 329 12.23 -24.25 25.17
N LEU A 330 13.12 -23.49 24.51
CA LEU A 330 14.53 -23.43 24.91
C LEU A 330 14.72 -22.69 26.23
N ILE A 331 13.94 -21.66 26.50
CA ILE A 331 13.92 -20.95 27.79
C ILE A 331 13.45 -21.92 28.90
N ALA A 332 12.41 -22.71 28.66
CA ALA A 332 11.94 -23.72 29.60
C ALA A 332 13.00 -24.81 29.91
N LYS A 333 13.94 -25.07 28.99
CA LYS A 333 15.13 -25.93 29.18
C LYS A 333 16.33 -25.21 29.83
N GLY A 334 16.15 -23.92 30.23
CA GLY A 334 17.19 -23.16 30.94
C GLY A 334 18.09 -22.31 30.05
N MET A 335 17.85 -22.24 28.74
CA MET A 335 18.64 -21.39 27.83
C MET A 335 18.27 -19.92 28.01
N LYS A 336 19.28 -19.05 28.06
CA LYS A 336 19.06 -17.60 28.15
C LYS A 336 18.76 -17.01 26.78
N PRO A 337 17.86 -16.01 26.68
CA PRO A 337 17.66 -15.26 25.43
C PRO A 337 18.96 -14.62 24.95
N GLY A 338 19.28 -14.80 23.66
CA GLY A 338 20.49 -14.24 23.06
C GLY A 338 20.87 -14.91 21.72
N PRO A 339 22.03 -14.55 21.15
CA PRO A 339 22.49 -15.08 19.86
C PRO A 339 22.66 -16.64 19.90
N GLU A 340 23.03 -17.20 21.02
CA GLU A 340 23.17 -18.64 21.22
C GLU A 340 21.86 -19.42 21.06
N MET A 341 20.75 -18.83 21.52
CA MET A 341 19.40 -19.39 21.31
C MET A 341 19.03 -19.42 19.82
N GLY A 342 19.34 -18.36 19.07
CA GLY A 342 19.13 -18.33 17.63
C GLY A 342 19.92 -19.37 16.87
N ALA A 343 21.20 -19.56 17.26
CA ALA A 343 22.07 -20.61 16.71
C ALA A 343 21.52 -22.01 17.00
N THR A 344 21.03 -22.24 18.22
CA THR A 344 20.46 -23.52 18.66
C THR A 344 19.16 -23.81 17.90
N LEU A 345 18.23 -22.80 17.76
CA LEU A 345 17.02 -22.98 16.97
C LEU A 345 17.34 -23.33 15.52
N ASN A 346 18.31 -22.67 14.90
CA ASN A 346 18.74 -22.99 13.55
C ASN A 346 19.31 -24.42 13.44
N LYS A 347 20.13 -24.88 14.41
CA LYS A 347 20.65 -26.24 14.45
C LYS A 347 19.53 -27.27 14.54
N LEU A 348 18.58 -27.06 15.45
CA LEU A 348 17.42 -27.96 15.62
C LEU A 348 16.55 -28.00 14.37
N LYS A 349 16.37 -26.86 13.73
CA LYS A 349 15.61 -26.75 12.45
C LYS A 349 16.30 -27.57 11.35
N GLN A 350 17.62 -27.53 11.24
CA GLN A 350 18.38 -28.37 10.29
C GLN A 350 18.23 -29.87 10.59
N GLN A 351 18.26 -30.26 11.87
CA GLN A 351 18.03 -31.66 12.28
C GLN A 351 16.61 -32.11 11.91
N TRP A 352 15.60 -31.27 12.16
CA TRP A 352 14.21 -31.53 11.78
C TRP A 352 14.04 -31.71 10.28
N LYS A 353 14.67 -30.86 9.46
CA LYS A 353 14.69 -31.01 8.00
C LYS A 353 15.37 -32.30 7.56
N ALA A 354 16.51 -32.67 8.20
CA ALA A 354 17.24 -33.90 7.90
C ALA A 354 16.43 -35.16 8.23
N SER A 355 15.49 -35.09 9.19
CA SER A 355 14.55 -36.18 9.50
C SER A 355 13.35 -36.25 8.54
N ASN A 356 13.34 -35.52 7.44
CA ASN A 356 12.17 -35.31 6.55
C ASN A 356 10.94 -34.83 7.33
N PHE A 357 11.13 -33.87 8.24
CA PHE A 357 10.07 -33.19 9.04
C PHE A 357 9.33 -34.13 10.02
N THR A 358 9.87 -35.31 10.32
CA THR A 358 9.24 -36.30 11.20
C THR A 358 9.70 -36.23 12.66
N ALA A 359 10.85 -35.61 12.94
CA ALA A 359 11.37 -35.50 14.29
C ALA A 359 10.39 -34.72 15.19
N THR A 360 10.04 -35.32 16.32
CA THR A 360 9.14 -34.75 17.30
C THR A 360 9.82 -33.66 18.13
N LYS A 361 9.02 -32.85 18.82
CA LYS A 361 9.52 -31.81 19.75
C LYS A 361 10.44 -32.37 20.80
N ASP A 362 10.08 -33.50 21.39
CA ASP A 362 10.86 -34.13 22.48
C ASP A 362 12.21 -34.69 21.97
N GLU A 363 12.22 -35.31 20.79
CA GLU A 363 13.46 -35.80 20.17
C GLU A 363 14.42 -34.65 19.87
N LEU A 364 13.92 -33.56 19.32
CA LEU A 364 14.73 -32.37 19.02
C LEU A 364 15.26 -31.69 20.29
N LEU A 365 14.41 -31.53 21.32
CA LEU A 365 14.83 -30.95 22.60
C LEU A 365 15.84 -31.82 23.37
N ASN A 366 15.80 -33.13 23.22
CA ASN A 366 16.78 -34.05 23.85
C ASN A 366 18.13 -34.01 23.12
N ALA A 367 18.18 -33.59 21.87
CA ALA A 367 19.43 -33.40 21.12
C ALA A 367 20.21 -32.11 21.52
N THR A 368 19.65 -31.29 22.40
CA THR A 368 20.32 -30.09 22.95
C THR A 368 21.02 -30.32 24.29
N SER A 369 20.96 -31.52 24.83
CA SER A 369 21.58 -31.89 26.13
C SER A 369 23.06 -32.21 25.98
#